data_a593556f47ce93ec7cb911f99a7dc9a0
#
_entry.id   a593556f47ce93ec7cb911f99a7dc9a0
#
_cell.length_a   1.000
_cell.length_b   1.000
_cell.length_c   1.000
_cell.angle_alpha   90.00
_cell.angle_beta   90.00
_cell.angle_gamma   90.00
#
_symmetry.space_group_name_H-M   'P 1'
#
loop_
_entity.id
_entity.type
_entity.pdbx_description
1 polymer ?
#
loop_
_entity_poly.entity_id
_entity_poly.type
_entity_poly.pdbx_seq_one_letter_code
_entity_poly.pdbx_strand_id
1 'polypeptide(L)'
;MPWFQIQKSDEYKYTRARVPFVNKWKLGECITRDPDQELTLFNKVVKHHQYYVTHLEGSNFNTDIDLPDLPDSWQRVSITPGLTDNIFDWLTIIENAQLLVCIDSCVANLVDQLGLPVKEKIWIPRSHIHATPVLGGTWTIATPPAISAAAREIFKTS
;
A
#
# COMPACT_ATOMS: atom_id res chain seq x y z
N MET A 1 35.58 -6.47 9.96
CA MET A 1 34.65 -5.42 10.31
C MET A 1 33.30 -6.06 10.61
N PRO A 2 32.67 -5.85 11.75
CA PRO A 2 31.37 -6.40 12.02
C PRO A 2 30.37 -5.72 11.06
N TRP A 3 29.65 -6.51 10.29
CA TRP A 3 28.54 -6.06 9.49
C TRP A 3 27.44 -5.61 10.45
N PHE A 4 27.30 -4.32 10.63
CA PHE A 4 26.12 -3.78 11.32
C PHE A 4 24.92 -4.07 10.42
N GLN A 5 24.17 -5.09 10.74
CA GLN A 5 22.84 -5.26 10.16
C GLN A 5 22.01 -4.06 10.61
N ILE A 6 21.77 -3.15 9.68
CA ILE A 6 20.92 -2.00 9.92
C ILE A 6 19.49 -2.54 10.02
N GLN A 7 18.96 -2.57 11.23
CA GLN A 7 17.56 -2.97 11.47
C GLN A 7 16.61 -2.01 10.77
N LYS A 8 15.58 -2.56 10.15
CA LYS A 8 14.46 -1.78 9.63
C LYS A 8 13.69 -1.13 10.79
N SER A 9 12.97 -0.05 10.49
CA SER A 9 12.30 0.76 11.52
C SER A 9 11.31 -0.03 12.37
N ASP A 10 10.58 -0.95 11.78
CA ASP A 10 9.61 -1.80 12.45
C ASP A 10 10.29 -2.95 13.23
N GLU A 11 11.33 -3.58 12.68
CA GLU A 11 12.15 -4.56 13.44
C GLU A 11 12.69 -3.94 14.71
N TYR A 12 13.22 -2.71 14.63
CA TYR A 12 13.67 -1.97 15.81
C TYR A 12 12.56 -1.76 16.83
N LYS A 13 11.36 -1.34 16.40
CA LYS A 13 10.21 -1.11 17.26
C LYS A 13 9.78 -2.39 17.98
N TYR A 14 9.66 -3.50 17.24
CA TYR A 14 9.32 -4.81 17.83
C TYR A 14 10.37 -5.28 18.83
N THR A 15 11.65 -5.13 18.50
CA THR A 15 12.75 -5.47 19.41
C THR A 15 12.69 -4.64 20.70
N ARG A 16 12.44 -3.33 20.59
CA ARG A 16 12.31 -2.44 21.76
C ARG A 16 11.09 -2.78 22.61
N ALA A 17 10.00 -3.17 22.00
CA ALA A 17 8.78 -3.61 22.66
C ALA A 17 8.90 -5.03 23.26
N ARG A 18 9.97 -5.76 22.97
CA ARG A 18 10.16 -7.18 23.33
C ARG A 18 9.05 -8.07 22.79
N VAL A 19 8.53 -7.75 21.61
CA VAL A 19 7.51 -8.51 20.89
C VAL A 19 8.19 -9.23 19.74
N PRO A 20 7.95 -10.55 19.54
CA PRO A 20 8.49 -11.28 18.40
C PRO A 20 8.02 -10.65 17.07
N PHE A 21 8.98 -10.40 16.16
CA PHE A 21 8.70 -9.68 14.91
C PHE A 21 7.67 -10.40 14.03
N VAL A 22 7.58 -11.74 14.13
CA VAL A 22 6.58 -12.54 13.43
C VAL A 22 5.13 -12.10 13.71
N ASN A 23 4.88 -11.47 14.86
CA ASN A 23 3.55 -10.96 15.21
C ASN A 23 3.11 -9.79 14.30
N LYS A 24 4.02 -9.17 13.58
CA LYS A 24 3.67 -8.19 12.53
C LYS A 24 2.65 -8.75 11.53
N TRP A 25 2.78 -10.02 11.19
CA TRP A 25 1.96 -10.71 10.18
C TRP A 25 0.66 -11.31 10.71
N LYS A 26 0.34 -11.03 11.98
CA LYS A 26 -0.87 -11.52 12.65
C LYS A 26 -1.95 -10.45 12.80
N LEU A 27 -1.85 -9.35 12.07
CA LEU A 27 -2.83 -8.28 12.18
C LEU A 27 -4.25 -8.78 11.86
N GLY A 28 -4.40 -9.66 10.90
CA GLY A 28 -5.69 -10.27 10.54
C GLY A 28 -6.38 -11.03 11.68
N GLU A 29 -5.61 -11.53 12.66
CA GLU A 29 -6.15 -12.20 13.85
C GLU A 29 -6.72 -11.20 14.88
N CYS A 30 -6.37 -9.91 14.76
CA CYS A 30 -6.67 -8.87 15.75
C CYS A 30 -7.75 -7.89 15.29
N ILE A 31 -8.15 -7.94 14.02
CA ILE A 31 -9.15 -7.01 13.46
C ILE A 31 -10.43 -7.74 13.09
N THR A 32 -11.55 -7.04 13.24
CA THR A 32 -12.83 -7.47 12.69
C THR A 32 -13.22 -6.50 11.59
N ARG A 33 -13.40 -7.02 10.37
CA ARG A 33 -13.89 -6.25 9.23
C ARG A 33 -15.39 -6.01 9.36
N ASP A 34 -15.84 -4.88 8.84
CA ASP A 34 -17.26 -4.55 8.69
C ASP A 34 -17.63 -4.58 7.19
N PRO A 35 -18.13 -5.72 6.67
CA PRO A 35 -18.42 -5.87 5.24
C PRO A 35 -19.47 -4.87 4.74
N ASP A 36 -20.41 -4.44 5.59
CA ASP A 36 -21.48 -3.52 5.20
C ASP A 36 -20.92 -2.10 5.01
N GLN A 37 -20.04 -1.67 5.90
CA GLN A 37 -19.35 -0.38 5.75
C GLN A 37 -18.38 -0.39 4.57
N GLU A 38 -17.61 -1.46 4.41
CA GLU A 38 -16.71 -1.62 3.27
C GLU A 38 -17.48 -1.57 1.94
N LEU A 39 -18.62 -2.29 1.84
CA LEU A 39 -19.45 -2.30 0.63
C LEU A 39 -20.11 -0.93 0.39
N THR A 40 -20.52 -0.25 1.44
CA THR A 40 -21.09 1.10 1.36
C THR A 40 -20.07 2.05 0.76
N LEU A 41 -18.83 2.04 1.26
CA LEU A 41 -17.76 2.87 0.72
C LEU A 41 -17.40 2.46 -0.71
N PHE A 42 -17.31 1.16 -1.00
CA PHE A 42 -17.06 0.64 -2.33
C PHE A 42 -18.06 1.20 -3.35
N ASN A 43 -19.35 1.07 -3.09
CA ASN A 43 -20.42 1.56 -3.97
C ASN A 43 -20.41 3.08 -4.14
N LYS A 44 -19.93 3.81 -3.12
CA LYS A 44 -19.80 5.26 -3.17
C LYS A 44 -18.69 5.72 -4.09
N VAL A 45 -17.52 5.04 -4.10
CA VAL A 45 -16.32 5.54 -4.76
C VAL A 45 -15.94 4.78 -6.04
N VAL A 46 -16.24 3.49 -6.14
CA VAL A 46 -15.91 2.67 -7.33
C VAL A 46 -17.09 2.73 -8.30
N LYS A 47 -16.82 3.25 -9.50
CA LYS A 47 -17.84 3.42 -10.56
C LYS A 47 -17.55 2.58 -11.79
N HIS A 48 -16.31 2.12 -11.96
CA HIS A 48 -15.87 1.33 -13.09
C HIS A 48 -15.43 -0.05 -12.63
N HIS A 49 -15.67 -1.06 -13.47
CA HIS A 49 -15.26 -2.43 -13.17
C HIS A 49 -13.74 -2.60 -13.07
N GLN A 50 -12.99 -1.81 -13.83
CA GLN A 50 -11.53 -1.77 -13.76
C GLN A 50 -11.07 -0.46 -13.14
N TYR A 51 -10.28 -0.56 -12.08
CA TYR A 51 -9.76 0.58 -11.35
C TYR A 51 -8.44 0.26 -10.67
N TYR A 52 -7.75 1.31 -10.35
CA TYR A 52 -6.56 1.27 -9.52
C TYR A 52 -6.68 2.21 -8.33
N VAL A 53 -6.02 1.85 -7.24
CA VAL A 53 -6.06 2.62 -5.99
C VAL A 53 -4.76 3.37 -5.80
N THR A 54 -4.86 4.61 -5.36
CA THR A 54 -3.70 5.43 -5.01
C THR A 54 -3.79 5.95 -3.58
N HIS A 55 -2.66 5.94 -2.88
CA HIS A 55 -2.48 6.63 -1.61
C HIS A 55 -1.14 7.36 -1.65
N LEU A 56 -1.16 8.61 -2.09
CA LEU A 56 0.02 9.41 -2.43
C LEU A 56 0.25 10.59 -1.49
N GLU A 57 -0.67 10.81 -0.55
CA GLU A 57 -0.61 11.87 0.43
C GLU A 57 -0.35 11.32 1.81
N GLY A 58 0.63 11.85 2.48
CA GLY A 58 0.95 11.57 3.89
C GLY A 58 0.98 12.87 4.68
N SER A 59 1.13 12.77 6.00
CA SER A 59 1.12 13.95 6.90
C SER A 59 2.18 15.01 6.56
N ASN A 60 3.28 14.61 5.94
CA ASN A 60 4.43 15.48 5.63
C ASN A 60 5.08 15.13 4.27
N PHE A 61 4.40 14.38 3.44
CA PHE A 61 4.91 13.96 2.15
C PHE A 61 3.76 13.76 1.18
N ASN A 62 3.82 14.47 0.05
CA ASN A 62 2.92 14.32 -1.07
C ASN A 62 3.74 14.05 -2.31
N THR A 63 3.27 13.16 -3.15
CA THR A 63 3.84 12.94 -4.48
C THR A 63 2.74 12.77 -5.49
N ASP A 64 3.02 13.12 -6.71
CA ASP A 64 2.18 12.76 -7.85
C ASP A 64 2.92 11.78 -8.73
N ILE A 65 2.17 10.92 -9.41
CA ILE A 65 2.72 9.87 -10.24
C ILE A 65 2.07 9.94 -11.60
N ASP A 66 2.91 10.09 -12.58
CA ASP A 66 2.52 9.82 -13.96
C ASP A 66 2.61 8.31 -14.21
N LEU A 67 1.46 7.69 -14.48
CA LEU A 67 1.35 6.28 -14.85
C LEU A 67 0.88 6.21 -16.32
N PRO A 68 1.75 6.54 -17.28
CA PRO A 68 1.36 6.81 -18.66
C PRO A 68 0.84 5.57 -19.42
N ASP A 69 1.08 4.38 -18.89
CA ASP A 69 0.73 3.13 -19.56
C ASP A 69 -0.55 2.48 -19.00
N LEU A 70 -1.27 3.17 -18.11
CA LEU A 70 -2.57 2.69 -17.65
C LEU A 70 -3.65 3.01 -18.70
N PRO A 71 -4.58 2.07 -18.94
CA PRO A 71 -5.70 2.33 -19.86
C PRO A 71 -6.54 3.52 -19.38
N ASP A 72 -6.89 4.43 -20.29
CA ASP A 72 -7.73 5.59 -19.99
C ASP A 72 -9.11 5.21 -19.43
N SER A 73 -9.55 3.97 -19.70
CA SER A 73 -10.82 3.42 -19.20
C SER A 73 -10.77 3.01 -17.72
N TRP A 74 -9.58 2.95 -17.12
CA TRP A 74 -9.45 2.59 -15.71
C TRP A 74 -9.72 3.78 -14.82
N GLN A 75 -10.60 3.58 -13.84
CA GLN A 75 -10.86 4.59 -12.83
C GLN A 75 -9.70 4.68 -11.84
N ARG A 76 -9.24 5.90 -11.55
CA ARG A 76 -8.39 6.17 -10.38
C ARG A 76 -9.27 6.35 -9.15
N VAL A 77 -9.00 5.60 -8.10
CA VAL A 77 -9.63 5.73 -6.78
C VAL A 77 -8.56 6.16 -5.79
N SER A 78 -8.67 7.37 -5.26
CA SER A 78 -7.69 7.90 -4.29
C SER A 78 -8.20 7.71 -2.87
N ILE A 79 -7.37 7.12 -2.02
CA ILE A 79 -7.63 7.07 -0.58
C ILE A 79 -7.40 8.46 -0.01
N THR A 80 -8.48 9.09 0.43
CA THR A 80 -8.45 10.45 0.97
C THR A 80 -9.16 10.50 2.32
N PRO A 81 -8.73 11.39 3.23
CA PRO A 81 -9.46 11.61 4.48
C PRO A 81 -10.87 12.17 4.23
N GLY A 82 -11.77 11.93 5.16
CA GLY A 82 -13.13 12.49 5.15
C GLY A 82 -14.19 11.68 4.40
N LEU A 83 -13.83 10.57 3.75
CA LEU A 83 -14.81 9.64 3.17
C LEU A 83 -15.30 8.60 4.19
N THR A 84 -14.44 8.23 5.11
CA THR A 84 -14.69 7.38 6.27
C THR A 84 -13.71 7.74 7.38
N ASP A 85 -14.08 7.48 8.62
CA ASP A 85 -13.21 7.63 9.80
C ASP A 85 -12.44 6.35 10.11
N ASN A 86 -12.72 5.27 9.39
CA ASN A 86 -12.11 3.97 9.60
C ASN A 86 -11.34 3.50 8.35
N ILE A 87 -10.02 3.39 8.48
CA ILE A 87 -9.17 2.94 7.37
C ILE A 87 -9.50 1.53 6.88
N PHE A 88 -10.07 0.68 7.74
CA PHE A 88 -10.44 -0.68 7.37
C PHE A 88 -11.59 -0.74 6.36
N ASP A 89 -12.42 0.31 6.25
CA ASP A 89 -13.49 0.37 5.26
C ASP A 89 -12.98 0.38 3.81
N TRP A 90 -11.69 0.69 3.61
CA TRP A 90 -11.03 0.66 2.32
C TRP A 90 -10.60 -0.74 1.86
N LEU A 91 -10.66 -1.75 2.72
CA LEU A 91 -10.06 -3.06 2.44
C LEU A 91 -10.67 -3.73 1.21
N THR A 92 -12.00 -3.78 1.09
CA THR A 92 -12.68 -4.34 -0.10
C THR A 92 -12.30 -3.60 -1.38
N ILE A 93 -12.13 -2.28 -1.33
CA ILE A 93 -11.71 -1.48 -2.48
C ILE A 93 -10.27 -1.82 -2.87
N ILE A 94 -9.39 -1.94 -1.90
CA ILE A 94 -7.97 -2.23 -2.15
C ILE A 94 -7.78 -3.64 -2.70
N GLU A 95 -8.40 -4.65 -2.08
CA GLU A 95 -8.19 -6.06 -2.47
C GLU A 95 -8.76 -6.41 -3.85
N ASN A 96 -9.74 -5.65 -4.35
CA ASN A 96 -10.31 -5.84 -5.69
C ASN A 96 -9.70 -4.94 -6.77
N ALA A 97 -8.75 -4.09 -6.41
CA ALA A 97 -8.06 -3.23 -7.36
C ALA A 97 -7.11 -4.02 -8.27
N GLN A 98 -6.96 -3.57 -9.52
CA GLN A 98 -5.95 -4.11 -10.44
C GLN A 98 -4.54 -3.70 -10.02
N LEU A 99 -4.39 -2.50 -9.45
CA LEU A 99 -3.12 -1.95 -9.02
C LEU A 99 -3.33 -1.10 -7.76
N LEU A 100 -2.42 -1.22 -6.81
CA LEU A 100 -2.26 -0.28 -5.71
C LEU A 100 -0.94 0.47 -5.87
N VAL A 101 -1.00 1.79 -5.85
CA VAL A 101 0.18 2.67 -5.80
C VAL A 101 0.15 3.42 -4.48
N CYS A 102 1.14 3.20 -3.66
CA CYS A 102 1.11 3.66 -2.28
C CYS A 102 2.48 4.17 -1.82
N ILE A 103 2.48 5.32 -1.17
CA ILE A 103 3.68 5.77 -0.43
C ILE A 103 3.89 4.90 0.82
N ASP A 104 5.07 5.01 1.41
CA ASP A 104 5.34 4.45 2.74
C ASP A 104 4.40 5.09 3.78
N SER A 105 3.37 4.35 4.17
CA SER A 105 2.26 4.82 4.99
C SER A 105 1.60 3.69 5.76
N CYS A 106 0.61 4.04 6.60
CA CYS A 106 -0.23 3.05 7.27
C CYS A 106 -0.98 2.15 6.28
N VAL A 107 -1.38 2.66 5.10
CA VAL A 107 -2.06 1.86 4.07
C VAL A 107 -1.15 0.77 3.53
N ALA A 108 0.11 1.08 3.18
CA ALA A 108 1.07 0.08 2.72
C ALA A 108 1.30 -1.02 3.77
N ASN A 109 1.49 -0.60 5.04
CA ASN A 109 1.65 -1.55 6.13
C ASN A 109 0.41 -2.41 6.37
N LEU A 110 -0.79 -1.83 6.28
CA LEU A 110 -2.05 -2.54 6.44
C LEU A 110 -2.23 -3.62 5.37
N VAL A 111 -2.05 -3.24 4.10
CA VAL A 111 -2.13 -4.17 2.96
C VAL A 111 -1.16 -5.32 3.09
N ASP A 112 0.06 -5.03 3.49
CA ASP A 112 1.12 -6.02 3.62
C ASP A 112 0.89 -6.95 4.81
N GLN A 113 0.52 -6.41 5.98
CA GLN A 113 0.28 -7.19 7.21
C GLN A 113 -0.97 -8.07 7.12
N LEU A 114 -1.98 -7.66 6.35
CA LEU A 114 -3.18 -8.46 6.10
C LEU A 114 -2.99 -9.43 4.93
N GLY A 115 -1.92 -9.30 4.15
CA GLY A 115 -1.70 -10.12 2.97
C GLY A 115 -2.80 -9.95 1.91
N LEU A 116 -3.30 -8.71 1.72
CA LEU A 116 -4.41 -8.47 0.80
C LEU A 116 -4.03 -8.89 -0.64
N PRO A 117 -4.93 -9.61 -1.35
CA PRO A 117 -4.66 -10.20 -2.65
C PRO A 117 -4.75 -9.17 -3.80
N VAL A 118 -4.14 -7.99 -3.63
CA VAL A 118 -4.04 -7.00 -4.70
C VAL A 118 -3.16 -7.56 -5.81
N LYS A 119 -3.60 -7.45 -7.06
CA LYS A 119 -2.92 -8.05 -8.21
C LYS A 119 -1.51 -7.48 -8.40
N GLU A 120 -1.38 -6.17 -8.36
CA GLU A 120 -0.10 -5.45 -8.51
C GLU A 120 0.04 -4.40 -7.42
N LYS A 121 1.25 -4.27 -6.85
CA LYS A 121 1.53 -3.31 -5.77
C LYS A 121 2.81 -2.56 -6.05
N ILE A 122 2.72 -1.23 -6.10
CA ILE A 122 3.86 -0.31 -6.21
C ILE A 122 4.00 0.46 -4.91
N TRP A 123 5.19 0.40 -4.34
CA TRP A 123 5.51 1.09 -3.10
C TRP A 123 6.55 2.18 -3.32
N ILE A 124 6.28 3.38 -2.79
CA ILE A 124 7.12 4.55 -2.91
C ILE A 124 7.71 4.89 -1.54
N PRO A 125 9.00 4.67 -1.31
CA PRO A 125 9.62 5.04 -0.05
C PRO A 125 9.66 6.56 0.14
N ARG A 126 9.32 7.03 1.34
CA ARG A 126 9.38 8.46 1.71
C ARG A 126 10.75 8.89 2.23
N SER A 127 11.60 7.96 2.55
CA SER A 127 12.90 8.21 3.16
C SER A 127 13.93 7.19 2.70
N HIS A 128 15.14 7.29 3.25
CA HIS A 128 16.18 6.30 3.00
C HIS A 128 15.69 4.89 3.35
N ILE A 129 16.13 3.92 2.55
CA ILE A 129 15.72 2.52 2.63
C ILE A 129 15.84 1.89 4.04
N HIS A 130 16.72 2.43 4.88
CA HIS A 130 16.93 1.93 6.24
C HIS A 130 15.85 2.38 7.22
N ALA A 131 15.15 3.48 6.96
CA ALA A 131 14.04 3.96 7.77
C ALA A 131 12.69 3.33 7.37
N THR A 132 12.68 2.50 6.33
CA THR A 132 11.47 1.87 5.81
C THR A 132 11.08 0.63 6.61
N PRO A 133 9.80 0.20 6.60
CA PRO A 133 9.38 -1.05 7.19
C PRO A 133 9.88 -2.27 6.39
N VAL A 134 9.84 -3.43 7.01
CA VAL A 134 9.95 -4.71 6.30
C VAL A 134 8.64 -4.98 5.58
N LEU A 135 8.69 -5.22 4.28
CA LEU A 135 7.56 -5.68 3.48
C LEU A 135 7.66 -7.20 3.31
N GLY A 136 6.59 -7.93 3.61
CA GLY A 136 6.54 -9.39 3.53
C GLY A 136 5.98 -9.91 2.21
N GLY A 137 5.23 -9.07 1.51
CA GLY A 137 4.63 -9.41 0.22
C GLY A 137 5.48 -8.99 -0.97
N THR A 138 4.98 -9.29 -2.18
CA THR A 138 5.58 -8.84 -3.43
C THR A 138 5.21 -7.39 -3.70
N TRP A 139 6.18 -6.51 -3.67
CA TRP A 139 6.02 -5.10 -3.98
C TRP A 139 7.05 -4.67 -5.01
N THR A 140 6.61 -3.92 -6.01
CA THR A 140 7.53 -3.16 -6.86
C THR A 140 7.92 -1.89 -6.14
N ILE A 141 9.22 -1.73 -5.86
CA ILE A 141 9.74 -0.52 -5.21
C ILE A 141 10.02 0.51 -6.29
N ALA A 142 9.39 1.66 -6.18
CA ALA A 142 9.59 2.74 -7.12
C ALA A 142 10.03 4.01 -6.40
N THR A 143 10.94 4.75 -7.03
CA THR A 143 11.37 6.08 -6.59
C THR A 143 11.04 7.10 -7.68
N PRO A 144 10.56 8.29 -7.33
CA PRO A 144 10.42 9.36 -8.32
C PRO A 144 11.82 9.72 -8.90
N PRO A 145 12.05 9.84 -10.18
CA PRO A 145 11.18 9.72 -11.37
C PRO A 145 11.13 8.31 -12.01
N ALA A 146 11.69 7.29 -11.38
CA ALA A 146 11.80 5.93 -11.92
C ALA A 146 10.44 5.19 -12.02
N ILE A 147 9.38 5.76 -11.45
CA ILE A 147 8.05 5.14 -11.41
C ILE A 147 7.50 4.89 -12.81
N SER A 148 7.66 5.84 -13.72
CA SER A 148 7.18 5.69 -15.10
C SER A 148 7.85 4.54 -15.85
N ALA A 149 9.12 4.24 -15.54
CA ALA A 149 9.85 3.12 -16.14
C ALA A 149 9.40 1.77 -15.56
N ALA A 150 9.18 1.70 -14.24
CA ALA A 150 8.70 0.48 -13.59
C ALA A 150 7.27 0.12 -13.99
N ALA A 151 6.38 1.11 -14.08
CA ALA A 151 5.02 0.90 -14.58
C ALA A 151 5.01 0.38 -16.03
N ARG A 152 5.89 0.91 -16.88
CA ARG A 152 6.03 0.46 -18.28
C ARG A 152 6.44 -1.02 -18.39
N GLU A 153 7.27 -1.52 -17.50
CA GLU A 153 7.66 -2.93 -17.53
C GLU A 153 6.55 -3.86 -17.05
N ILE A 154 5.81 -3.47 -16.02
CA ILE A 154 4.71 -4.26 -15.45
C ILE A 154 3.60 -4.49 -16.50
N PHE A 155 3.28 -3.48 -17.31
CA PHE A 155 2.16 -3.54 -18.26
C PHE A 155 2.56 -4.00 -19.68
N LYS A 156 3.87 -4.15 -20.00
CA LYS A 156 4.33 -4.69 -21.29
C LYS A 156 4.18 -6.21 -21.43
N THR A 157 3.96 -6.91 -20.33
CA THR A 157 3.89 -8.38 -20.28
C THR A 157 2.46 -8.92 -20.11
N SER A 158 1.45 -8.06 -20.23
CA SER A 158 0.03 -8.43 -20.06
C SER A 158 -0.68 -8.57 -21.38
#